data_3a8383974a74e34e1b6dd9d7c6d9e84e
#
_entry.id   3a8383974a74e34e1b6dd9d7c6d9e84e
#
_cell.length_a   1.000
_cell.length_b   1.000
_cell.length_c   1.000
_cell.angle_alpha   90.00
_cell.angle_beta   90.00
_cell.angle_gamma   90.00
#
_symmetry.space_group_name_H-M   'P 1'
#
loop_
_entity.id
_entity.type
_entity.pdbx_description
1 polymer ?
#
loop_
_entity_poly.entity_id
_entity_poly.type
_entity_poly.pdbx_seq_one_letter_code
_entity_poly.pdbx_strand_id
1 'polypeptide(L)'
;MRHVFYVIIALFIFSCETDDNGCPGELTLTTDLLEAEVRYTAVSNAENCLTYKDALTQYIDCSSLLADFERDIYREIISFLPCSDNEITLSLEGTWNLTSIVNAGGPVDIVSTCANENYIVATASSGTAYFYFNEDQNGNSVPCFVDDTDNFTYTNFPEGSSQFILTTESGETLAGILIEFGTELSITADEDILTFTKQ
;
A
#
# COMPACT_ATOMS: atom_id res chain seq x y z
N MET A 1 -21.18 -49.13 12.48
CA MET A 1 -21.22 -47.69 12.09
C MET A 1 -19.90 -46.94 12.40
N ARG A 2 -19.04 -47.42 13.28
CA ARG A 2 -17.76 -46.73 13.67
C ARG A 2 -16.64 -46.82 12.63
N HIS A 3 -16.67 -47.86 11.79
CA HIS A 3 -15.60 -48.07 10.77
C HIS A 3 -15.85 -47.36 9.44
N VAL A 4 -17.08 -46.95 9.15
CA VAL A 4 -17.41 -46.19 7.93
C VAL A 4 -16.93 -44.75 8.04
N PHE A 5 -16.87 -44.19 9.27
CA PHE A 5 -16.43 -42.82 9.50
C PHE A 5 -14.91 -42.63 9.27
N TYR A 6 -14.12 -43.66 9.57
CA TYR A 6 -12.66 -43.59 9.35
C TYR A 6 -12.26 -43.75 7.87
N VAL A 7 -13.10 -44.43 7.07
CA VAL A 7 -12.85 -44.56 5.62
C VAL A 7 -13.16 -43.24 4.89
N ILE A 8 -14.15 -42.47 5.34
CA ILE A 8 -14.48 -41.17 4.77
C ILE A 8 -13.42 -40.13 5.12
N ILE A 9 -12.88 -40.14 6.34
CA ILE A 9 -11.79 -39.23 6.73
C ILE A 9 -10.49 -39.58 5.98
N ALA A 10 -10.21 -40.85 5.75
CA ALA A 10 -9.03 -41.26 4.99
C ALA A 10 -9.08 -40.87 3.50
N LEU A 11 -10.27 -40.71 2.92
CA LEU A 11 -10.45 -40.29 1.52
C LEU A 11 -10.23 -38.78 1.32
N PHE A 12 -10.35 -37.97 2.39
CA PHE A 12 -10.08 -36.53 2.30
C PHE A 12 -8.60 -36.14 2.48
N ILE A 13 -7.74 -37.09 2.90
CA ILE A 13 -6.32 -36.82 3.17
C ILE A 13 -5.43 -37.09 1.93
N PHE A 14 -5.97 -37.67 0.86
CA PHE A 14 -5.20 -38.05 -0.33
C PHE A 14 -5.52 -37.26 -1.60
N SER A 15 -6.16 -36.09 -1.48
CA SER A 15 -6.28 -35.19 -2.62
C SER A 15 -5.14 -34.15 -2.58
N CYS A 16 -3.90 -34.61 -2.56
CA CYS A 16 -2.78 -33.85 -3.09
C CYS A 16 -2.81 -34.09 -4.61
N GLU A 17 -3.67 -33.39 -5.34
CA GLU A 17 -3.57 -33.33 -6.79
C GLU A 17 -2.30 -32.55 -7.14
N THR A 18 -1.21 -33.27 -7.32
CA THR A 18 -0.09 -32.77 -8.10
C THR A 18 -0.31 -33.28 -9.52
N ASP A 19 -0.31 -32.36 -10.48
CA ASP A 19 -0.21 -32.69 -11.90
C ASP A 19 1.04 -33.52 -12.16
N ASP A 20 1.09 -34.30 -13.26
CA ASP A 20 2.27 -35.03 -13.75
C ASP A 20 3.51 -34.14 -13.97
N ASN A 21 3.34 -32.80 -13.94
CA ASN A 21 4.39 -31.77 -14.06
C ASN A 21 4.91 -31.27 -12.71
N GLY A 22 4.44 -31.80 -11.57
CA GLY A 22 4.84 -31.36 -10.23
C GLY A 22 4.22 -30.05 -9.75
N CYS A 23 3.25 -29.51 -10.47
CA CYS A 23 2.51 -28.32 -10.08
C CYS A 23 1.41 -28.65 -9.06
N PRO A 24 1.16 -27.78 -8.06
CA PRO A 24 0.00 -27.86 -7.19
C PRO A 24 -1.30 -27.72 -7.99
N GLY A 25 -2.41 -28.27 -7.47
CA GLY A 25 -3.73 -28.04 -8.07
C GLY A 25 -4.16 -26.58 -8.02
N GLU A 26 -5.02 -26.15 -8.95
CA GLU A 26 -5.47 -24.74 -9.10
C GLU A 26 -6.00 -24.13 -7.81
N LEU A 27 -6.74 -24.89 -7.01
CA LEU A 27 -7.26 -24.40 -5.73
C LEU A 27 -6.12 -24.07 -4.75
N THR A 28 -5.09 -24.89 -4.69
CA THR A 28 -3.90 -24.66 -3.86
C THR A 28 -3.14 -23.42 -4.34
N LEU A 29 -2.86 -23.33 -5.64
CA LEU A 29 -2.20 -22.17 -6.26
C LEU A 29 -2.92 -20.86 -5.94
N THR A 30 -4.25 -20.82 -6.10
CA THR A 30 -5.05 -19.64 -5.81
C THR A 30 -5.06 -19.30 -4.33
N THR A 31 -5.13 -20.32 -3.45
CA THR A 31 -5.13 -20.11 -2.00
C THR A 31 -3.77 -19.58 -1.53
N ASP A 32 -2.68 -20.20 -1.98
CA ASP A 32 -1.32 -19.80 -1.61
C ASP A 32 -1.02 -18.38 -2.07
N LEU A 33 -1.45 -18.02 -3.29
CA LEU A 33 -1.30 -16.66 -3.81
C LEU A 33 -2.08 -15.65 -2.96
N LEU A 34 -3.35 -15.93 -2.66
CA LEU A 34 -4.18 -15.04 -1.85
C LEU A 34 -3.63 -14.87 -0.42
N GLU A 35 -3.19 -15.96 0.20
CA GLU A 35 -2.57 -15.89 1.54
C GLU A 35 -1.28 -15.06 1.54
N ALA A 36 -0.45 -15.23 0.51
CA ALA A 36 0.79 -14.48 0.37
C ALA A 36 0.53 -12.99 0.13
N GLU A 37 -0.46 -12.66 -0.71
CA GLU A 37 -0.90 -11.28 -0.96
C GLU A 37 -1.42 -10.62 0.32
N VAL A 38 -2.29 -11.31 1.06
CA VAL A 38 -2.82 -10.81 2.34
C VAL A 38 -1.70 -10.56 3.36
N ARG A 39 -0.71 -11.46 3.45
CA ARG A 39 0.44 -11.26 4.35
C ARG A 39 1.29 -10.08 3.93
N TYR A 40 1.57 -9.95 2.64
CA TYR A 40 2.38 -8.85 2.11
C TYR A 40 1.68 -7.50 2.29
N THR A 41 0.37 -7.41 2.05
CA THR A 41 -0.41 -6.18 2.26
C THR A 41 -0.56 -5.82 3.74
N ALA A 42 -0.63 -6.81 4.63
CA ALA A 42 -0.70 -6.58 6.08
C ALA A 42 0.64 -6.12 6.66
N VAL A 43 1.75 -6.73 6.20
CA VAL A 43 3.12 -6.41 6.65
C VAL A 43 4.05 -6.46 5.45
N SER A 44 4.37 -5.30 4.88
CA SER A 44 5.24 -5.16 3.70
C SER A 44 6.71 -5.20 4.13
N ASN A 45 7.23 -6.42 4.36
CA ASN A 45 8.65 -6.66 4.61
C ASN A 45 9.25 -7.54 3.51
N ALA A 46 10.58 -7.68 3.50
CA ALA A 46 11.30 -8.46 2.48
C ALA A 46 10.86 -9.93 2.43
N GLU A 47 10.62 -10.57 3.57
CA GLU A 47 10.19 -11.97 3.67
C GLU A 47 8.81 -12.18 3.05
N ASN A 48 7.83 -11.35 3.42
CA ASN A 48 6.47 -11.42 2.87
C ASN A 48 6.45 -11.04 1.38
N CYS A 49 7.28 -10.08 0.96
CA CYS A 49 7.44 -9.71 -0.43
C CYS A 49 8.00 -10.87 -1.27
N LEU A 50 9.06 -11.54 -0.80
CA LEU A 50 9.62 -12.71 -1.47
C LEU A 50 8.59 -13.85 -1.52
N THR A 51 7.86 -14.10 -0.42
CA THR A 51 6.80 -15.11 -0.37
C THR A 51 5.70 -14.81 -1.39
N TYR A 52 5.28 -13.56 -1.52
CA TYR A 52 4.29 -13.14 -2.51
C TYR A 52 4.82 -13.27 -3.94
N LYS A 53 6.06 -12.88 -4.18
CA LYS A 53 6.73 -13.04 -5.48
C LYS A 53 6.85 -14.49 -5.89
N ASP A 54 7.21 -15.37 -4.97
CA ASP A 54 7.32 -16.82 -5.22
C ASP A 54 5.94 -17.43 -5.52
N ALA A 55 4.90 -17.07 -4.76
CA ALA A 55 3.52 -17.49 -5.01
C ALA A 55 3.00 -17.01 -6.37
N LEU A 56 3.26 -15.75 -6.76
CA LEU A 56 2.94 -15.22 -8.10
C LEU A 56 3.66 -15.99 -9.20
N THR A 57 4.95 -16.27 -9.02
CA THR A 57 5.76 -17.01 -10.00
C THR A 57 5.20 -18.41 -10.19
N GLN A 58 4.90 -19.11 -9.09
CA GLN A 58 4.31 -20.43 -9.15
C GLN A 58 2.92 -20.43 -9.79
N TYR A 59 2.10 -19.42 -9.50
CA TYR A 59 0.79 -19.26 -10.12
C TYR A 59 0.89 -19.04 -11.63
N ILE A 60 1.83 -18.18 -12.10
CA ILE A 60 2.09 -17.96 -13.52
C ILE A 60 2.52 -19.24 -14.24
N ASP A 61 3.41 -20.02 -13.62
CA ASP A 61 4.03 -21.16 -14.27
C ASP A 61 3.12 -22.40 -14.25
N CYS A 62 2.30 -22.56 -13.23
CA CYS A 62 1.52 -23.76 -12.97
C CYS A 62 0.01 -23.62 -13.28
N SER A 63 -0.59 -22.42 -13.21
CA SER A 63 -2.02 -22.29 -13.44
C SER A 63 -2.40 -22.56 -14.89
N SER A 64 -3.34 -23.46 -15.09
CA SER A 64 -3.92 -23.77 -16.41
C SER A 64 -5.03 -22.80 -16.80
N LEU A 65 -5.51 -21.98 -15.88
CA LEU A 65 -6.63 -21.06 -16.07
C LEU A 65 -6.19 -19.69 -16.59
N LEU A 66 -4.90 -19.34 -16.44
CA LEU A 66 -4.38 -18.03 -16.87
C LEU A 66 -4.25 -17.94 -18.40
N ALA A 67 -4.83 -16.91 -18.97
CA ALA A 67 -4.56 -16.52 -20.35
C ALA A 67 -3.16 -15.87 -20.47
N ASP A 68 -2.57 -15.87 -21.68
CA ASP A 68 -1.22 -15.35 -21.91
C ASP A 68 -1.09 -13.88 -21.50
N PHE A 69 -2.11 -13.05 -21.77
CA PHE A 69 -2.08 -11.63 -21.40
C PHE A 69 -2.11 -11.41 -19.88
N GLU A 70 -2.77 -12.30 -19.13
CA GLU A 70 -2.80 -12.24 -17.66
C GLU A 70 -1.45 -12.63 -17.09
N ARG A 71 -0.77 -13.63 -17.69
CA ARG A 71 0.60 -14.00 -17.32
C ARG A 71 1.56 -12.82 -17.49
N ASP A 72 1.40 -12.05 -18.56
CA ASP A 72 2.24 -10.88 -18.82
C ASP A 72 2.00 -9.77 -17.78
N ILE A 73 0.75 -9.55 -17.38
CA ILE A 73 0.40 -8.61 -16.30
C ILE A 73 1.08 -9.04 -14.97
N TYR A 74 0.97 -10.30 -14.59
CA TYR A 74 1.60 -10.79 -13.35
C TYR A 74 3.13 -10.74 -13.41
N ARG A 75 3.76 -10.99 -14.56
CA ARG A 75 5.21 -10.81 -14.76
C ARG A 75 5.62 -9.36 -14.59
N GLU A 76 4.82 -8.43 -15.08
CA GLU A 76 5.04 -6.99 -14.88
C GLU A 76 4.95 -6.65 -13.39
N ILE A 77 3.93 -7.12 -12.65
CA ILE A 77 3.81 -6.95 -11.21
C ILE A 77 5.08 -7.47 -10.51
N ILE A 78 5.55 -8.69 -10.82
CA ILE A 78 6.77 -9.27 -10.25
C ILE A 78 7.99 -8.37 -10.48
N SER A 79 8.09 -7.72 -11.65
CA SER A 79 9.23 -6.86 -12.00
C SER A 79 9.28 -5.59 -11.15
N PHE A 80 8.14 -5.13 -10.65
CA PHE A 80 8.02 -3.94 -9.80
C PHE A 80 8.02 -4.25 -8.29
N LEU A 81 7.94 -5.54 -7.90
CA LEU A 81 8.01 -5.90 -6.48
C LEU A 81 9.39 -5.60 -5.91
N PRO A 82 9.52 -4.72 -4.92
CA PRO A 82 10.80 -4.29 -4.36
C PRO A 82 11.32 -5.29 -3.31
N CYS A 83 11.33 -6.58 -3.64
CA CYS A 83 11.81 -7.66 -2.75
C CYS A 83 13.35 -7.72 -2.73
N SER A 84 14.01 -6.70 -2.23
CA SER A 84 15.45 -6.74 -1.97
C SER A 84 15.72 -7.25 -0.55
N ASP A 85 16.86 -7.92 -0.33
CA ASP A 85 17.32 -8.41 0.98
C ASP A 85 17.55 -7.30 2.03
N ASN A 86 17.50 -6.04 1.61
CA ASN A 86 17.38 -4.91 2.51
C ASN A 86 15.90 -4.78 2.86
N GLU A 87 15.57 -4.84 4.15
CA GLU A 87 14.26 -4.55 4.70
C GLU A 87 13.58 -3.47 3.85
N ILE A 88 12.43 -3.81 3.22
CA ILE A 88 11.56 -2.78 2.64
C ILE A 88 11.02 -2.04 3.85
N THR A 89 11.82 -1.14 4.35
CA THR A 89 11.35 -0.16 5.32
C THR A 89 10.47 0.76 4.49
N LEU A 90 9.17 0.49 4.47
CA LEU A 90 8.20 1.46 3.98
C LEU A 90 8.42 2.71 4.82
N SER A 91 9.14 3.64 4.25
CA SER A 91 9.54 4.89 4.89
C SER A 91 8.83 6.04 4.22
N LEU A 92 8.31 6.96 5.04
CA LEU A 92 7.85 8.26 4.55
C LEU A 92 9.00 9.17 4.07
N GLU A 93 10.27 8.76 4.25
CA GLU A 93 11.41 9.59 3.84
C GLU A 93 11.30 10.07 2.39
N GLY A 94 11.45 11.37 2.20
CA GLY A 94 11.40 12.00 0.89
C GLY A 94 10.49 13.21 0.84
N THR A 95 10.27 13.68 -0.38
CA THR A 95 9.35 14.80 -0.68
C THR A 95 8.09 14.23 -1.31
N TRP A 96 6.94 14.69 -0.84
CA TRP A 96 5.62 14.23 -1.23
C TRP A 96 4.76 15.41 -1.64
N ASN A 97 4.33 15.48 -2.90
CA ASN A 97 3.46 16.54 -3.39
C ASN A 97 2.01 16.14 -3.28
N LEU A 98 1.16 17.07 -2.83
CA LEU A 98 -0.28 16.87 -2.80
C LEU A 98 -0.83 16.77 -4.23
N THR A 99 -1.55 15.71 -4.52
CA THR A 99 -2.13 15.43 -5.84
C THR A 99 -3.65 15.38 -5.84
N SER A 100 -4.27 15.14 -4.67
CA SER A 100 -5.73 15.11 -4.54
C SER A 100 -6.18 15.42 -3.13
N ILE A 101 -7.33 16.07 -3.02
CA ILE A 101 -8.12 16.18 -1.79
C ILE A 101 -9.54 15.72 -2.11
N VAL A 102 -10.09 14.84 -1.29
CA VAL A 102 -11.48 14.39 -1.36
C VAL A 102 -12.12 14.62 0.00
N ASN A 103 -13.21 15.39 0.03
CA ASN A 103 -14.02 15.62 1.25
C ASN A 103 -15.41 15.00 1.11
N ALA A 104 -16.28 15.18 2.11
CA ALA A 104 -17.64 14.66 2.10
C ALA A 104 -18.48 15.14 0.89
N GLY A 105 -18.12 16.26 0.26
CA GLY A 105 -18.75 16.80 -0.95
C GLY A 105 -18.17 16.25 -2.27
N GLY A 106 -17.08 15.50 -2.22
CA GLY A 106 -16.36 14.96 -3.37
C GLY A 106 -14.99 15.60 -3.60
N PRO A 107 -14.39 15.43 -4.79
CA PRO A 107 -13.08 15.98 -5.11
C PRO A 107 -13.04 17.51 -5.02
N VAL A 108 -11.98 18.04 -4.42
CA VAL A 108 -11.72 19.48 -4.27
C VAL A 108 -10.87 19.97 -5.45
N ASP A 109 -11.15 21.16 -5.97
CA ASP A 109 -10.29 21.84 -6.95
C ASP A 109 -9.04 22.41 -6.24
N ILE A 110 -7.97 21.61 -6.22
CA ILE A 110 -6.71 21.98 -5.57
C ILE A 110 -5.89 23.00 -6.36
N VAL A 111 -6.18 23.18 -7.66
CA VAL A 111 -5.39 24.07 -8.53
C VAL A 111 -5.80 25.54 -8.29
N SER A 112 -7.10 25.83 -8.22
CA SER A 112 -7.59 27.18 -8.02
C SER A 112 -7.29 27.74 -6.62
N THR A 113 -7.01 26.86 -5.64
CA THR A 113 -6.74 27.22 -4.24
C THR A 113 -5.26 27.20 -3.87
N CYS A 114 -4.36 26.96 -4.82
CA CYS A 114 -2.93 26.71 -4.58
C CYS A 114 -2.61 25.43 -3.76
N ALA A 115 -3.60 24.62 -3.42
CA ALA A 115 -3.36 23.41 -2.64
C ALA A 115 -2.51 22.38 -3.40
N ASN A 116 -2.44 22.44 -4.74
CA ASN A 116 -1.53 21.63 -5.55
C ASN A 116 -0.04 21.96 -5.34
N GLU A 117 0.28 23.10 -4.71
CA GLU A 117 1.65 23.48 -4.32
C GLU A 117 2.02 22.88 -2.94
N ASN A 118 1.04 22.37 -2.17
CA ASN A 118 1.29 21.77 -0.87
C ASN A 118 2.17 20.53 -1.00
N TYR A 119 3.13 20.41 -0.09
CA TYR A 119 4.02 19.25 -0.05
C TYR A 119 4.46 18.91 1.36
N ILE A 120 4.94 17.70 1.52
CA ILE A 120 5.54 17.18 2.75
C ILE A 120 7.00 16.85 2.49
N VAL A 121 7.89 17.22 3.42
CA VAL A 121 9.26 16.73 3.48
C VAL A 121 9.39 15.87 4.73
N ALA A 122 9.65 14.59 4.55
CA ALA A 122 9.78 13.65 5.65
C ALA A 122 11.22 13.10 5.75
N THR A 123 11.69 12.92 6.98
CA THR A 123 12.94 12.25 7.37
C THR A 123 12.59 10.86 7.95
N ALA A 124 13.53 10.17 8.57
CA ALA A 124 13.32 8.80 9.10
C ALA A 124 12.20 8.67 10.16
N SER A 125 11.83 9.74 10.88
CA SER A 125 10.82 9.66 11.96
C SER A 125 9.99 10.93 12.13
N SER A 126 10.23 11.96 11.32
CA SER A 126 9.57 13.26 11.43
C SER A 126 9.46 13.90 10.05
N GLY A 127 8.68 14.96 9.94
CA GLY A 127 8.56 15.73 8.72
C GLY A 127 7.97 17.10 8.96
N THR A 128 7.90 17.86 7.88
CA THR A 128 7.23 19.17 7.83
C THR A 128 6.30 19.19 6.65
N ALA A 129 5.06 19.58 6.88
CA ALA A 129 4.08 19.87 5.84
C ALA A 129 4.12 21.39 5.54
N TYR A 130 4.03 21.72 4.27
CA TYR A 130 4.02 23.11 3.77
C TYR A 130 2.70 23.38 3.09
N PHE A 131 1.97 24.40 3.54
CA PHE A 131 0.67 24.77 3.03
C PHE A 131 0.75 26.09 2.27
N TYR A 132 0.22 26.11 1.05
CA TYR A 132 0.20 27.26 0.17
C TYR A 132 -1.21 27.84 0.07
N PHE A 133 -1.30 29.16 0.09
CA PHE A 133 -2.54 29.89 -0.02
C PHE A 133 -2.44 30.97 -1.11
N ASN A 134 -3.59 31.35 -1.64
CA ASN A 134 -3.72 32.41 -2.63
C ASN A 134 -4.56 33.62 -2.16
N GLU A 135 -4.84 33.68 -0.85
CA GLU A 135 -5.56 34.75 -0.23
C GLU A 135 -4.75 35.35 0.93
N ASP A 136 -4.70 36.66 1.03
CA ASP A 136 -4.12 37.34 2.18
C ASP A 136 -5.10 37.34 3.37
N GLN A 137 -4.64 37.82 4.54
CA GLN A 137 -5.46 37.93 5.77
C GLN A 137 -6.72 38.82 5.62
N ASN A 138 -6.84 39.57 4.52
CA ASN A 138 -8.00 40.39 4.20
C ASN A 138 -8.92 39.77 3.15
N GLY A 139 -8.60 38.53 2.70
CA GLY A 139 -9.37 37.84 1.67
C GLY A 139 -9.10 38.34 0.24
N ASN A 140 -7.97 39.04 0.00
CA ASN A 140 -7.61 39.44 -1.36
C ASN A 140 -6.82 38.33 -2.03
N SER A 141 -7.09 38.07 -3.30
CA SER A 141 -6.33 37.12 -4.10
C SER A 141 -4.90 37.62 -4.33
N VAL A 142 -3.94 36.78 -3.99
CA VAL A 142 -2.49 36.97 -4.15
C VAL A 142 -1.86 35.80 -4.85
N PRO A 143 -0.63 35.89 -5.39
CA PRO A 143 0.09 34.73 -5.87
C PRO A 143 0.28 33.67 -4.76
N CYS A 144 0.32 32.40 -5.11
CA CYS A 144 0.54 31.31 -4.16
C CYS A 144 1.80 31.55 -3.31
N PHE A 145 1.67 31.45 -2.01
CA PHE A 145 2.78 31.59 -1.05
C PHE A 145 2.61 30.62 0.11
N VAL A 146 3.72 30.25 0.75
CA VAL A 146 3.67 29.44 1.99
C VAL A 146 3.18 30.33 3.11
N ASP A 147 2.00 30.02 3.66
CA ASP A 147 1.43 30.75 4.80
C ASP A 147 1.55 29.97 6.10
N ASP A 148 1.56 28.63 6.02
CA ASP A 148 1.63 27.78 7.20
C ASP A 148 2.55 26.58 6.98
N THR A 149 3.14 26.12 8.08
CA THR A 149 3.94 24.90 8.15
C THR A 149 3.61 24.15 9.42
N ASP A 150 3.41 22.84 9.32
CA ASP A 150 3.18 21.98 10.46
C ASP A 150 4.26 20.90 10.53
N ASN A 151 4.92 20.81 11.69
CA ASN A 151 5.87 19.73 11.94
C ASN A 151 5.15 18.56 12.57
N PHE A 152 5.56 17.37 12.20
CA PHE A 152 5.00 16.14 12.72
C PHE A 152 6.08 15.10 13.00
N THR A 153 5.77 14.16 13.87
CA THR A 153 6.48 12.89 14.01
C THR A 153 5.61 11.77 13.48
N TYR A 154 6.21 10.66 13.08
CA TYR A 154 5.44 9.51 12.63
C TYR A 154 6.04 8.19 13.08
N THR A 155 5.17 7.18 13.19
CA THR A 155 5.54 5.79 13.48
C THR A 155 4.71 4.85 12.61
N ASN A 156 5.32 3.75 12.16
CA ASN A 156 4.58 2.67 11.52
C ASN A 156 3.73 1.93 12.56
N PHE A 157 2.50 1.59 12.21
CA PHE A 157 1.64 0.82 13.11
C PHE A 157 0.77 -0.19 12.33
N PRO A 158 0.96 -1.51 12.55
CA PRO A 158 2.10 -2.13 13.26
C PRO A 158 3.44 -1.89 12.58
N GLU A 159 4.55 -2.10 13.28
CA GLU A 159 5.90 -1.94 12.74
C GLU A 159 6.08 -2.75 11.46
N GLY A 160 6.65 -2.12 10.42
CA GLY A 160 6.82 -2.73 9.10
C GLY A 160 5.57 -2.74 8.22
N SER A 161 4.44 -2.19 8.69
CA SER A 161 3.23 -2.05 7.86
C SER A 161 3.30 -0.82 6.95
N SER A 162 2.37 -0.76 5.99
CA SER A 162 2.14 0.44 5.18
C SER A 162 1.36 1.54 5.92
N GLN A 163 0.90 1.26 7.15
CA GLN A 163 0.13 2.21 7.95
C GLN A 163 1.05 3.02 8.86
N PHE A 164 0.74 4.30 8.99
CA PHE A 164 1.47 5.26 9.81
C PHE A 164 0.50 6.02 10.71
N ILE A 165 1.00 6.37 11.88
CA ILE A 165 0.37 7.37 12.74
C ILE A 165 1.29 8.60 12.69
N LEU A 166 0.74 9.71 12.22
CA LEU A 166 1.40 11.01 12.24
C LEU A 166 0.88 11.77 13.46
N THR A 167 1.79 12.42 14.19
CA THR A 167 1.43 13.26 15.35
C THR A 167 1.99 14.66 15.11
N THR A 168 1.10 15.64 15.01
CA THR A 168 1.44 17.05 14.81
C THR A 168 2.03 17.68 16.07
N GLU A 169 2.61 18.88 15.98
CA GLU A 169 3.09 19.63 17.16
C GLU A 169 1.96 20.01 18.12
N SER A 170 0.74 20.17 17.61
CA SER A 170 -0.46 20.41 18.45
C SER A 170 -0.91 19.17 19.23
N GLY A 171 -0.35 17.98 18.93
CA GLY A 171 -0.71 16.70 19.51
C GLY A 171 -1.89 16.02 18.83
N GLU A 172 -2.34 16.52 17.68
CA GLU A 172 -3.30 15.84 16.83
C GLU A 172 -2.68 14.61 16.19
N THR A 173 -3.47 13.55 16.05
CA THR A 173 -3.03 12.30 15.42
C THR A 173 -3.82 12.03 14.14
N LEU A 174 -3.08 11.81 13.05
CA LEU A 174 -3.64 11.50 11.75
C LEU A 174 -3.21 10.08 11.33
N ALA A 175 -4.12 9.39 10.65
CA ALA A 175 -3.81 8.08 10.07
C ALA A 175 -3.30 8.26 8.63
N GLY A 176 -2.18 7.67 8.32
CA GLY A 176 -1.61 7.62 6.97
C GLY A 176 -1.41 6.20 6.48
N ILE A 177 -1.54 5.98 5.20
CA ILE A 177 -1.26 4.71 4.54
C ILE A 177 -0.44 4.93 3.27
N LEU A 178 0.64 4.18 3.11
CA LEU A 178 1.37 4.09 1.84
C LEU A 178 0.70 3.07 0.94
N ILE A 179 0.40 3.48 -0.27
CA ILE A 179 -0.15 2.67 -1.35
C ILE A 179 0.79 2.69 -2.54
N GLU A 180 0.49 1.90 -3.56
CA GLU A 180 1.29 1.78 -4.77
C GLU A 180 2.79 1.58 -4.49
N PHE A 181 3.11 0.58 -3.66
CA PHE A 181 4.50 0.24 -3.30
C PHE A 181 5.31 1.39 -2.70
N GLY A 182 4.64 2.29 -1.97
CA GLY A 182 5.29 3.41 -1.29
C GLY A 182 5.56 4.63 -2.17
N THR A 183 4.89 4.73 -3.33
CA THR A 183 4.94 5.92 -4.20
C THR A 183 3.79 6.88 -3.98
N GLU A 184 2.72 6.42 -3.33
CA GLU A 184 1.57 7.23 -2.96
C GLU A 184 1.31 7.16 -1.45
N LEU A 185 1.02 8.30 -0.83
CA LEU A 185 0.67 8.46 0.57
C LEU A 185 -0.74 9.02 0.68
N SER A 186 -1.63 8.29 1.33
CA SER A 186 -2.97 8.78 1.68
C SER A 186 -3.01 9.10 3.16
N ILE A 187 -3.45 10.33 3.52
CA ILE A 187 -3.63 10.78 4.91
C ILE A 187 -5.11 11.12 5.10
N THR A 188 -5.70 10.60 6.17
CA THR A 188 -7.05 10.97 6.60
C THR A 188 -6.95 12.02 7.69
N ALA A 189 -7.51 13.20 7.43
CA ALA A 189 -7.60 14.34 8.35
C ALA A 189 -9.08 14.72 8.48
N ASP A 190 -9.68 14.51 9.65
CA ASP A 190 -11.11 14.68 9.89
C ASP A 190 -11.97 13.89 8.89
N GLU A 191 -12.69 14.60 8.00
CA GLU A 191 -13.52 14.04 6.94
C GLU A 191 -12.83 14.09 5.56
N ASP A 192 -11.61 14.61 5.49
CA ASP A 192 -10.85 14.79 4.26
C ASP A 192 -9.85 13.65 4.06
N ILE A 193 -9.69 13.22 2.81
CA ILE A 193 -8.64 12.31 2.37
C ILE A 193 -7.69 13.12 1.48
N LEU A 194 -6.46 13.24 1.93
CA LEU A 194 -5.38 13.89 1.20
C LEU A 194 -4.48 12.83 0.57
N THR A 195 -4.24 12.92 -0.72
CA THR A 195 -3.36 12.01 -1.45
C THR A 195 -2.12 12.76 -1.92
N PHE A 196 -0.96 12.20 -1.64
CA PHE A 196 0.34 12.72 -2.02
C PHE A 196 1.10 11.70 -2.87
N THR A 197 1.86 12.19 -3.85
CA THR A 197 2.75 11.36 -4.66
C THR A 197 4.20 11.70 -4.37
N LYS A 198 5.04 10.68 -4.25
CA LYS A 198 6.49 10.81 -3.99
C LYS A 198 7.19 11.40 -5.22
N GLN A 199 8.11 12.35 -4.98
CA GLN A 199 9.02 12.90 -6.00
C GLN A 199 10.17 11.94 -6.30
#